data_5f81a7c5b38a9f77640ccc73fc4ddddc
#
_entry.id   5f81a7c5b38a9f77640ccc73fc4ddddc
#
_cell.length_a   1.000
_cell.length_b   1.000
_cell.length_c   1.000
_cell.angle_alpha   90.00
_cell.angle_beta   90.00
_cell.angle_gamma   90.00
#
_symmetry.space_group_name_H-M   'P 1'
#
loop_
_entity.id
_entity.type
_entity.pdbx_description
1 polymer ?
#
loop_
_entity_poly.entity_id
_entity_poly.type
_entity_poly.pdbx_seq_one_letter_code
_entity_poly.pdbx_strand_id
1 'polypeptide(L)'
;MNTNVFKISAIVLMLSVAIIGCDKSNETNNGINSEINVTIMENSSRALQLYFSTTKEYPCCNFPIDLSWKKSSNTIDITFKGVIETDLCLTAIGPATATIDLGVFNNGTYQLNFYNENVKQSGEFIVSSDNYKINFADNSLVHFRNIPLNKIPENTIWIAINYNEEKFLSSFLEAFMDLVVTKKSYSRGYYSFENTRYPGLYSGFKVEENGTITFLPDITNSGVMLGRLFTQSFVFQYSGSTANIEQLIKQHKEQLEIRAYTDRGEQFLSWMMH
;
A
#
# COMPACT_ATOMS: atom_id res chain seq x y z
N MET A 1 84.60 -37.54 -31.69
CA MET A 1 83.80 -36.37 -32.00
C MET A 1 82.40 -36.62 -31.46
N ASN A 2 82.11 -36.05 -30.31
CA ASN A 2 80.84 -36.27 -29.57
C ASN A 2 79.86 -35.17 -29.92
N THR A 3 78.67 -35.52 -30.40
CA THR A 3 77.54 -34.62 -30.58
C THR A 3 76.48 -34.92 -29.52
N ASN A 4 76.41 -34.07 -28.55
CA ASN A 4 75.37 -34.11 -27.54
C ASN A 4 74.05 -33.66 -28.15
N VAL A 5 73.06 -34.55 -28.12
CA VAL A 5 71.64 -34.22 -28.44
C VAL A 5 70.95 -33.78 -27.18
N PHE A 6 70.61 -32.52 -27.13
CA PHE A 6 69.75 -31.93 -26.06
C PHE A 6 68.31 -32.37 -26.25
N LYS A 7 67.80 -33.19 -25.35
CA LYS A 7 66.36 -33.47 -25.26
C LYS A 7 65.61 -32.34 -24.49
N ILE A 8 64.89 -31.54 -25.21
CA ILE A 8 63.99 -30.58 -24.61
C ILE A 8 62.69 -31.30 -24.27
N SER A 9 62.48 -31.59 -22.99
CA SER A 9 61.21 -32.06 -22.50
C SER A 9 60.24 -30.86 -22.36
N ALA A 10 59.27 -30.79 -23.26
CA ALA A 10 58.17 -29.82 -23.14
C ALA A 10 57.21 -30.33 -22.07
N ILE A 11 57.24 -29.71 -20.92
CA ILE A 11 56.20 -29.87 -19.88
C ILE A 11 54.99 -29.07 -20.34
N VAL A 12 53.96 -29.75 -20.84
CA VAL A 12 52.66 -29.15 -21.11
C VAL A 12 51.92 -29.04 -19.76
N LEU A 13 51.96 -27.86 -19.17
CA LEU A 13 51.16 -27.51 -17.99
C LEU A 13 49.72 -27.36 -18.45
N MET A 14 48.87 -28.40 -18.29
CA MET A 14 47.42 -28.26 -18.46
C MET A 14 46.87 -27.42 -17.31
N LEU A 15 46.63 -26.16 -17.61
CA LEU A 15 45.85 -25.29 -16.75
C LEU A 15 44.37 -25.71 -16.88
N SER A 16 43.89 -26.57 -15.99
CA SER A 16 42.45 -26.85 -15.84
C SER A 16 41.78 -25.65 -15.21
N VAL A 17 41.22 -24.76 -16.06
CA VAL A 17 40.28 -23.73 -15.63
C VAL A 17 39.05 -24.47 -15.16
N ALA A 18 38.92 -24.63 -13.85
CA ALA A 18 37.66 -25.01 -13.24
C ALA A 18 36.69 -23.82 -13.47
N ILE A 19 35.86 -23.96 -14.49
CA ILE A 19 34.67 -23.11 -14.63
C ILE A 19 33.79 -23.49 -13.44
N ILE A 20 33.90 -22.72 -12.35
CA ILE A 20 32.89 -22.70 -11.29
C ILE A 20 31.70 -22.07 -11.96
N GLY A 21 30.89 -22.91 -12.60
CA GLY A 21 29.53 -22.52 -12.97
C GLY A 21 28.85 -22.11 -11.67
N CYS A 22 28.49 -20.85 -11.55
CA CYS A 22 27.46 -20.46 -10.61
C CYS A 22 26.21 -21.25 -11.03
N ASP A 23 26.01 -22.43 -10.45
CA ASP A 23 24.70 -23.04 -10.44
C ASP A 23 23.77 -21.99 -9.87
N LYS A 24 22.85 -21.50 -10.71
CA LYS A 24 21.63 -20.88 -10.19
C LYS A 24 21.04 -21.94 -9.27
N SER A 25 21.32 -21.79 -7.98
CA SER A 25 20.74 -22.63 -6.95
C SER A 25 19.25 -22.68 -7.27
N ASN A 26 18.74 -23.87 -7.52
CA ASN A 26 17.32 -24.13 -7.50
C ASN A 26 16.81 -23.42 -6.25
N GLU A 27 16.05 -22.34 -6.45
CA GLU A 27 15.40 -21.63 -5.34
C GLU A 27 14.54 -22.66 -4.65
N THR A 28 15.07 -23.24 -3.59
CA THR A 28 14.25 -23.97 -2.64
C THR A 28 13.28 -22.92 -2.14
N ASN A 29 11.97 -23.16 -2.31
CA ASN A 29 10.91 -22.32 -1.76
C ASN A 29 11.08 -22.28 -0.23
N ASN A 30 11.95 -21.41 0.26
CA ASN A 30 12.31 -21.32 1.67
C ASN A 30 11.38 -20.37 2.42
N GLY A 31 10.23 -19.98 1.81
CA GLY A 31 9.29 -19.07 2.40
C GLY A 31 9.87 -17.67 2.67
N ILE A 32 9.16 -16.90 3.49
CA ILE A 32 9.60 -15.57 3.94
C ILE A 32 10.00 -15.65 5.40
N ASN A 33 11.27 -15.40 5.69
CA ASN A 33 11.77 -15.30 7.07
C ASN A 33 11.59 -13.87 7.61
N SER A 34 10.33 -13.45 7.74
CA SER A 34 9.93 -12.14 8.24
C SER A 34 8.44 -12.16 8.54
N GLU A 35 7.99 -11.38 9.50
CA GLU A 35 6.59 -11.01 9.62
C GLU A 35 6.15 -10.20 8.40
N ILE A 36 4.88 -10.31 8.04
CA ILE A 36 4.31 -9.66 6.87
C ILE A 36 3.18 -8.74 7.30
N ASN A 37 3.32 -7.47 7.01
CA ASN A 37 2.25 -6.50 7.18
C ASN A 37 1.30 -6.57 5.99
N VAL A 38 0.01 -6.53 6.26
CA VAL A 38 -1.03 -6.54 5.24
C VAL A 38 -1.89 -5.29 5.36
N THR A 39 -2.09 -4.62 4.25
CA THR A 39 -3.00 -3.47 4.15
C THR A 39 -4.13 -3.81 3.16
N ILE A 40 -5.37 -3.65 3.58
CA ILE A 40 -6.53 -3.78 2.71
C ILE A 40 -6.80 -2.42 2.05
N MET A 41 -7.05 -2.46 0.74
CA MET A 41 -7.41 -1.27 -0.03
C MET A 41 -8.68 -1.57 -0.82
N GLU A 42 -9.57 -0.60 -0.88
CA GLU A 42 -10.77 -0.64 -1.72
C GLU A 42 -10.65 0.44 -2.78
N ASN A 43 -10.84 0.08 -4.04
CA ASN A 43 -10.85 1.05 -5.13
C ASN A 43 -12.25 1.63 -5.38
N SER A 44 -12.36 2.57 -6.30
CA SER A 44 -13.61 3.24 -6.65
C SER A 44 -14.67 2.31 -7.25
N SER A 45 -14.28 1.15 -7.78
CA SER A 45 -15.20 0.10 -8.26
C SER A 45 -15.58 -0.94 -7.19
N ARG A 46 -15.21 -0.70 -5.92
CA ARG A 46 -15.43 -1.61 -4.79
C ARG A 46 -14.65 -2.92 -4.88
N ALA A 47 -13.65 -3.00 -5.75
CA ALA A 47 -12.73 -4.12 -5.77
C ALA A 47 -11.69 -3.96 -4.65
N LEU A 48 -11.39 -5.07 -3.99
CA LEU A 48 -10.42 -5.13 -2.90
C LEU A 48 -9.06 -5.56 -3.40
N GLN A 49 -8.04 -4.93 -2.86
CA GLN A 49 -6.66 -5.33 -3.02
C GLN A 49 -6.02 -5.57 -1.66
N LEU A 50 -5.08 -6.50 -1.59
CA LEU A 50 -4.20 -6.68 -0.45
C LEU A 50 -2.79 -6.27 -0.86
N TYR A 51 -2.24 -5.34 -0.11
CA TYR A 51 -0.83 -4.95 -0.20
C TYR A 51 -0.06 -5.61 0.92
N PHE A 52 1.03 -6.29 0.57
CA PHE A 52 1.92 -6.99 1.49
C PHE A 52 3.26 -6.26 1.57
N SER A 53 3.81 -6.17 2.76
CA SER A 53 5.17 -5.68 2.98
C SER A 53 5.83 -6.45 4.11
N THR A 54 7.08 -6.86 3.92
CA THR A 54 7.85 -7.51 4.98
C THR A 54 8.21 -6.51 6.07
N THR A 55 8.35 -6.96 7.33
CA THR A 55 8.95 -6.15 8.39
C THR A 55 10.46 -6.07 8.25
N LYS A 56 11.08 -7.10 7.65
CA LYS A 56 12.48 -7.10 7.28
C LYS A 56 12.71 -6.18 6.10
N GLU A 57 13.77 -5.37 6.19
CA GLU A 57 14.25 -4.53 5.11
C GLU A 57 15.33 -5.25 4.28
N TYR A 58 15.37 -4.96 3.00
CA TYR A 58 16.30 -5.51 2.01
C TYR A 58 17.16 -4.39 1.41
N PRO A 59 18.33 -4.73 0.86
CA PRO A 59 19.22 -3.70 0.29
C PRO A 59 18.63 -2.96 -0.91
N CYS A 60 17.57 -3.52 -1.52
CA CYS A 60 16.86 -2.93 -2.66
C CYS A 60 15.37 -2.79 -2.31
N CYS A 61 14.85 -1.58 -2.32
CA CYS A 61 13.44 -1.31 -1.98
C CYS A 61 12.43 -1.81 -3.03
N ASN A 62 12.89 -2.41 -4.12
CA ASN A 62 12.06 -2.94 -5.21
C ASN A 62 12.05 -4.48 -5.28
N PHE A 63 12.46 -5.17 -4.23
CA PHE A 63 12.33 -6.63 -4.20
C PHE A 63 10.86 -7.03 -4.07
N PRO A 64 10.33 -7.84 -5.00
CA PRO A 64 8.98 -8.35 -4.89
C PRO A 64 8.91 -9.56 -3.96
N ILE A 65 7.77 -9.70 -3.26
CA ILE A 65 7.38 -10.93 -2.61
C ILE A 65 6.85 -11.89 -3.69
N ASP A 66 7.45 -13.08 -3.82
CA ASP A 66 6.86 -14.16 -4.61
C ASP A 66 5.73 -14.81 -3.83
N LEU A 67 4.55 -14.74 -4.38
CA LEU A 67 3.36 -15.37 -3.81
C LEU A 67 2.44 -15.90 -4.90
N SER A 68 1.61 -16.85 -4.52
CA SER A 68 0.47 -17.29 -5.33
C SER A 68 -0.80 -17.23 -4.50
N TRP A 69 -1.93 -17.00 -5.16
CA TRP A 69 -3.21 -16.99 -4.47
C TRP A 69 -4.33 -17.60 -5.33
N LYS A 70 -5.35 -18.06 -4.67
CA LYS A 70 -6.59 -18.56 -5.31
C LYS A 70 -7.79 -18.20 -4.46
N LYS A 71 -8.91 -17.98 -5.12
CA LYS A 71 -10.23 -17.81 -4.52
C LYS A 71 -11.14 -18.91 -5.03
N SER A 72 -11.77 -19.64 -4.14
CA SER A 72 -12.71 -20.68 -4.46
C SER A 72 -13.90 -20.59 -3.53
N SER A 73 -15.10 -20.31 -4.08
CA SER A 73 -16.32 -20.11 -3.30
C SER A 73 -16.09 -19.12 -2.14
N ASN A 74 -16.01 -19.61 -0.92
CA ASN A 74 -15.86 -18.83 0.30
C ASN A 74 -14.45 -18.92 0.91
N THR A 75 -13.46 -19.41 0.17
CA THR A 75 -12.09 -19.56 0.67
C THR A 75 -11.12 -18.77 -0.19
N ILE A 76 -10.22 -18.05 0.47
CA ILE A 76 -9.10 -17.33 -0.13
C ILE A 76 -7.83 -17.94 0.47
N ASP A 77 -7.02 -18.55 -0.38
CA ASP A 77 -5.72 -19.12 -0.01
C ASP A 77 -4.61 -18.30 -0.61
N ILE A 78 -3.66 -17.87 0.21
CA ILE A 78 -2.48 -17.07 -0.20
C ILE A 78 -1.24 -17.81 0.29
N THR A 79 -0.32 -18.12 -0.62
CA THR A 79 0.92 -18.85 -0.32
C THR A 79 2.12 -17.97 -0.63
N PHE A 80 2.92 -17.69 0.38
CA PHE A 80 4.21 -17.00 0.24
C PHE A 80 5.28 -18.03 -0.12
N LYS A 81 6.09 -17.72 -1.13
CA LYS A 81 7.15 -18.59 -1.63
C LYS A 81 8.55 -18.06 -1.30
N GLY A 82 8.68 -16.74 -1.14
CA GLY A 82 9.94 -16.10 -0.83
C GLY A 82 9.97 -14.64 -1.25
N VAL A 83 11.18 -14.09 -1.30
CA VAL A 83 11.47 -12.76 -1.85
C VAL A 83 12.39 -12.93 -3.03
N ILE A 84 12.06 -12.29 -4.15
CA ILE A 84 12.83 -12.37 -5.39
C ILE A 84 13.84 -11.22 -5.42
N GLU A 85 15.12 -11.55 -5.53
CA GLU A 85 16.15 -10.55 -5.81
C GLU A 85 16.07 -10.17 -7.30
N THR A 86 16.02 -8.88 -7.59
CA THR A 86 15.93 -8.35 -8.96
C THR A 86 17.30 -7.92 -9.46
N ASP A 87 17.56 -8.12 -10.75
CA ASP A 87 18.82 -7.69 -11.39
C ASP A 87 19.01 -6.16 -11.34
N LEU A 88 17.90 -5.42 -11.40
CA LEU A 88 17.88 -3.97 -11.24
C LEU A 88 17.55 -3.61 -9.79
N CYS A 89 18.56 -3.29 -9.02
CA CYS A 89 18.42 -2.82 -7.65
C CYS A 89 18.25 -1.30 -7.61
N LEU A 90 17.14 -0.83 -7.07
CA LEU A 90 17.02 0.58 -6.66
C LEU A 90 17.77 0.75 -5.33
N THR A 91 18.75 1.64 -5.31
CA THR A 91 19.73 1.82 -4.23
C THR A 91 19.15 2.42 -2.95
N ALA A 92 17.99 1.97 -2.54
CA ALA A 92 17.34 2.37 -1.29
C ALA A 92 16.98 1.10 -0.50
N ILE A 93 17.25 1.12 0.79
CA ILE A 93 16.83 0.06 1.71
C ILE A 93 15.31 0.14 1.89
N GLY A 94 14.65 -0.99 1.85
CA GLY A 94 13.20 -1.05 2.07
C GLY A 94 12.65 -2.47 2.17
N PRO A 95 11.36 -2.61 2.51
CA PRO A 95 10.71 -3.91 2.58
C PRO A 95 10.53 -4.52 1.20
N ALA A 96 10.46 -5.85 1.13
CA ALA A 96 9.90 -6.51 -0.04
C ALA A 96 8.38 -6.38 -0.03
N THR A 97 7.77 -6.25 -1.22
CA THR A 97 6.35 -5.94 -1.35
C THR A 97 5.65 -6.80 -2.41
N ALA A 98 4.34 -6.95 -2.28
CA ALA A 98 3.47 -7.49 -3.31
C ALA A 98 2.06 -6.89 -3.21
N THR A 99 1.33 -6.91 -4.31
CA THR A 99 -0.09 -6.55 -4.33
C THR A 99 -0.87 -7.63 -5.07
N ILE A 100 -2.02 -8.02 -4.53
CA ILE A 100 -2.96 -8.90 -5.20
C ILE A 100 -4.33 -8.23 -5.32
N ASP A 101 -5.01 -8.45 -6.43
CA ASP A 101 -6.38 -7.99 -6.65
C ASP A 101 -7.34 -9.13 -6.36
N LEU A 102 -8.15 -8.99 -5.32
CA LEU A 102 -9.14 -9.98 -4.90
C LEU A 102 -10.49 -9.78 -5.60
N GLY A 103 -10.70 -8.64 -6.27
CA GLY A 103 -11.96 -8.25 -6.90
C GLY A 103 -13.06 -7.88 -5.90
N VAL A 104 -14.29 -7.89 -6.39
CA VAL A 104 -15.48 -7.50 -5.61
C VAL A 104 -15.98 -8.68 -4.78
N PHE A 105 -16.47 -8.39 -3.59
CA PHE A 105 -17.07 -9.38 -2.68
C PHE A 105 -18.53 -9.07 -2.38
N ASN A 106 -19.34 -10.10 -2.32
CA ASN A 106 -20.68 -10.04 -1.73
C ASN A 106 -20.58 -10.03 -0.20
N ASN A 107 -21.62 -9.51 0.47
CA ASN A 107 -21.71 -9.62 1.92
C ASN A 107 -21.68 -11.10 2.35
N GLY A 108 -20.90 -11.41 3.37
CA GLY A 108 -20.73 -12.76 3.86
C GLY A 108 -19.45 -12.96 4.63
N THR A 109 -19.23 -14.18 5.06
CA THR A 109 -18.00 -14.61 5.73
C THR A 109 -17.22 -15.54 4.82
N TYR A 110 -15.94 -15.24 4.66
CA TYR A 110 -14.98 -15.97 3.85
C TYR A 110 -13.88 -16.51 4.73
N GLN A 111 -13.41 -17.71 4.45
CA GLN A 111 -12.22 -18.28 5.06
C GLN A 111 -10.98 -17.66 4.41
N LEU A 112 -10.08 -17.05 5.19
CA LEU A 112 -8.84 -16.48 4.71
C LEU A 112 -7.67 -17.26 5.29
N ASN A 113 -6.85 -17.86 4.42
CA ASN A 113 -5.70 -18.66 4.80
C ASN A 113 -4.42 -18.08 4.22
N PHE A 114 -3.39 -18.00 5.05
CA PHE A 114 -2.02 -17.68 4.65
C PHE A 114 -1.13 -18.89 4.92
N TYR A 115 -0.28 -19.18 3.96
CA TYR A 115 0.70 -20.26 4.03
C TYR A 115 2.10 -19.69 3.82
N ASN A 116 3.03 -20.09 4.67
CA ASN A 116 4.45 -19.77 4.54
C ASN A 116 5.23 -21.01 4.98
N GLU A 117 5.79 -21.76 4.03
CA GLU A 117 6.36 -23.10 4.28
C GLU A 117 5.38 -24.03 5.00
N ASN A 118 5.75 -24.45 6.21
CA ASN A 118 4.96 -25.34 7.05
C ASN A 118 4.01 -24.58 8.02
N VAL A 119 4.03 -23.25 7.99
CA VAL A 119 3.18 -22.41 8.86
C VAL A 119 1.91 -22.08 8.11
N LYS A 120 0.78 -22.27 8.79
CA LYS A 120 -0.54 -21.85 8.30
C LYS A 120 -1.17 -20.93 9.32
N GLN A 121 -1.64 -19.76 8.88
CA GLN A 121 -2.50 -18.87 9.66
C GLN A 121 -3.86 -18.81 8.97
N SER A 122 -4.91 -19.06 9.73
CA SER A 122 -6.28 -19.10 9.22
C SER A 122 -7.18 -18.19 10.02
N GLY A 123 -8.09 -17.50 9.33
CA GLY A 123 -9.03 -16.59 9.95
C GLY A 123 -10.26 -16.38 9.10
N GLU A 124 -11.14 -15.53 9.60
CA GLU A 124 -12.36 -15.13 8.91
C GLU A 124 -12.19 -13.74 8.31
N PHE A 125 -12.57 -13.58 7.05
CA PHE A 125 -12.75 -12.32 6.39
C PHE A 125 -14.25 -12.05 6.24
N ILE A 126 -14.74 -11.02 6.96
CA ILE A 126 -16.15 -10.68 7.05
C ILE A 126 -16.40 -9.43 6.21
N VAL A 127 -17.30 -9.55 5.24
CA VAL A 127 -17.76 -8.46 4.38
C VAL A 127 -19.18 -8.11 4.76
N SER A 128 -19.40 -6.86 5.18
CA SER A 128 -20.72 -6.32 5.49
C SER A 128 -21.12 -5.22 4.49
N SER A 129 -22.31 -4.64 4.66
CA SER A 129 -22.73 -3.44 3.93
C SER A 129 -21.77 -2.25 4.17
N ASP A 130 -21.18 -2.18 5.36
CA ASP A 130 -20.51 -0.97 5.86
C ASP A 130 -19.00 -1.10 5.99
N ASN A 131 -18.49 -2.35 6.13
CA ASN A 131 -17.07 -2.55 6.39
C ASN A 131 -16.56 -3.95 6.05
N TYR A 132 -15.24 -4.07 6.10
CA TYR A 132 -14.46 -5.28 6.02
C TYR A 132 -13.77 -5.52 7.37
N LYS A 133 -13.92 -6.74 7.91
CA LYS A 133 -13.27 -7.16 9.17
C LYS A 133 -12.48 -8.43 8.96
N ILE A 134 -11.45 -8.61 9.73
CA ILE A 134 -10.64 -9.82 9.75
C ILE A 134 -10.46 -10.26 11.19
N ASN A 135 -10.74 -11.53 11.43
CA ASN A 135 -10.56 -12.16 12.72
C ASN A 135 -9.60 -13.34 12.58
N PHE A 136 -8.45 -13.27 13.21
CA PHE A 136 -7.54 -14.40 13.37
C PHE A 136 -7.50 -14.83 14.83
N ALA A 137 -7.36 -16.14 15.03
CA ALA A 137 -7.11 -16.69 16.36
C ALA A 137 -5.68 -16.39 16.84
N ASP A 138 -4.77 -16.24 15.87
CA ASP A 138 -3.35 -15.97 16.10
C ASP A 138 -2.82 -15.06 14.99
N ASN A 139 -1.81 -14.24 15.27
CA ASN A 139 -1.21 -13.26 14.37
C ASN A 139 0.28 -13.54 14.17
N SER A 140 0.67 -14.79 14.01
CA SER A 140 2.08 -15.19 13.96
C SER A 140 2.75 -14.96 12.62
N LEU A 141 2.01 -14.91 11.52
CA LEU A 141 2.56 -14.80 10.17
C LEU A 141 2.26 -13.45 9.53
N VAL A 142 0.99 -13.01 9.57
CA VAL A 142 0.56 -11.75 8.96
C VAL A 142 -0.11 -10.83 9.96
N HIS A 143 0.12 -9.53 9.81
CA HIS A 143 -0.45 -8.47 10.64
C HIS A 143 -1.22 -7.48 9.78
N PHE A 144 -2.52 -7.37 9.98
CA PHE A 144 -3.34 -6.37 9.28
C PHE A 144 -3.23 -5.01 9.96
N ARG A 145 -2.89 -3.98 9.18
CA ARG A 145 -2.61 -2.63 9.70
C ARG A 145 -3.83 -1.72 9.77
N ASN A 146 -4.82 -1.94 8.90
CA ASN A 146 -5.93 -1.01 8.71
C ASN A 146 -7.30 -1.69 8.81
N ILE A 147 -7.52 -2.40 9.89
CA ILE A 147 -8.82 -3.05 10.18
C ILE A 147 -9.48 -2.45 11.44
N PRO A 148 -10.81 -2.36 11.46
CA PRO A 148 -11.71 -2.59 10.32
C PRO A 148 -11.52 -1.53 9.22
N LEU A 149 -11.62 -1.95 7.96
CA LEU A 149 -11.70 -1.03 6.83
C LEU A 149 -13.18 -0.73 6.57
N ASN A 150 -13.59 0.51 6.72
CA ASN A 150 -14.95 0.95 6.44
C ASN A 150 -15.09 1.29 4.95
N LYS A 151 -16.26 0.97 4.39
CA LYS A 151 -16.63 1.41 3.06
C LYS A 151 -16.92 2.91 3.08
N ILE A 152 -16.40 3.62 2.08
CA ILE A 152 -16.65 5.05 1.98
C ILE A 152 -18.09 5.26 1.52
N PRO A 153 -18.91 6.01 2.28
CA PRO A 153 -20.25 6.35 1.85
C PRO A 153 -20.24 7.20 0.58
N GLU A 154 -21.27 7.05 -0.24
CA GLU A 154 -21.46 7.91 -1.41
C GLU A 154 -21.45 9.39 -1.06
N ASN A 155 -20.97 10.20 -2.00
CA ASN A 155 -20.86 11.64 -1.86
C ASN A 155 -20.00 12.08 -0.64
N THR A 156 -18.98 11.30 -0.32
CA THR A 156 -17.99 11.68 0.68
C THR A 156 -16.88 12.49 0.02
N ILE A 157 -16.56 13.63 0.62
CA ILE A 157 -15.32 14.35 0.35
C ILE A 157 -14.48 14.43 1.61
N TRP A 158 -13.21 14.22 1.45
CA TRP A 158 -12.26 14.32 2.52
C TRP A 158 -11.15 15.29 2.14
N ILE A 159 -10.75 16.16 3.10
CA ILE A 159 -9.84 17.27 2.88
C ILE A 159 -8.78 17.29 3.97
N ALA A 160 -7.53 17.46 3.56
CA ALA A 160 -6.42 17.75 4.44
C ALA A 160 -5.83 19.12 4.11
N ILE A 161 -5.63 19.95 5.11
CA ILE A 161 -5.28 21.37 4.96
C ILE A 161 -4.07 21.71 5.82
N ASN A 162 -3.06 22.36 5.20
CA ASN A 162 -2.02 23.10 5.88
C ASN A 162 -2.29 24.59 5.75
N TYR A 163 -2.14 25.32 6.85
CA TYR A 163 -2.31 26.76 6.89
C TYR A 163 -1.30 27.40 7.85
N ASN A 164 -0.97 28.66 7.57
CA ASN A 164 -0.12 29.47 8.43
C ASN A 164 -0.93 30.38 9.36
N GLU A 165 -2.15 30.79 8.94
CA GLU A 165 -3.02 31.68 9.69
C GLU A 165 -4.46 31.13 9.74
N GLU A 166 -5.01 31.03 10.93
CA GLU A 166 -6.36 30.50 11.21
C GLU A 166 -7.48 31.19 10.39
N LYS A 167 -7.32 32.50 10.12
CA LYS A 167 -8.31 33.27 9.35
C LYS A 167 -8.51 32.73 7.94
N PHE A 168 -7.46 32.20 7.29
CA PHE A 168 -7.56 31.64 5.95
C PHE A 168 -8.29 30.29 5.96
N LEU A 169 -8.01 29.44 6.97
CA LEU A 169 -8.75 28.22 7.18
C LEU A 169 -10.23 28.49 7.43
N SER A 170 -10.56 29.43 8.32
CA SER A 170 -11.95 29.80 8.66
C SER A 170 -12.70 30.30 7.43
N SER A 171 -12.10 31.20 6.65
CA SER A 171 -12.69 31.72 5.41
C SER A 171 -12.94 30.61 4.37
N PHE A 172 -11.98 29.68 4.21
CA PHE A 172 -12.15 28.56 3.31
C PHE A 172 -13.29 27.63 3.77
N LEU A 173 -13.32 27.27 5.06
CA LEU A 173 -14.34 26.37 5.59
C LEU A 173 -15.75 26.98 5.51
N GLU A 174 -15.90 28.29 5.76
CA GLU A 174 -17.18 29.00 5.59
C GLU A 174 -17.65 28.90 4.13
N ALA A 175 -16.84 29.29 3.17
CA ALA A 175 -17.16 29.19 1.75
C ALA A 175 -17.38 27.74 1.29
N PHE A 176 -16.66 26.79 1.86
CA PHE A 176 -16.81 25.36 1.55
C PHE A 176 -18.16 24.81 2.05
N MET A 177 -18.60 25.20 3.24
CA MET A 177 -19.90 24.80 3.78
C MET A 177 -21.07 25.38 2.97
N ASP A 178 -20.89 26.53 2.35
CA ASP A 178 -21.90 27.16 1.47
C ASP A 178 -22.07 26.38 0.13
N LEU A 179 -21.12 25.51 -0.24
CA LEU A 179 -21.20 24.65 -1.43
C LEU A 179 -22.07 23.39 -1.23
N VAL A 180 -23.05 23.43 -0.33
CA VAL A 180 -23.94 22.29 -0.03
C VAL A 180 -23.15 21.09 0.55
N VAL A 181 -22.29 21.40 1.48
CA VAL A 181 -21.47 20.43 2.20
C VAL A 181 -21.95 20.34 3.64
N THR A 182 -22.10 19.13 4.16
CA THR A 182 -22.51 18.91 5.54
C THR A 182 -21.47 18.07 6.29
N LYS A 183 -21.26 18.39 7.56
CA LYS A 183 -20.50 17.51 8.44
C LYS A 183 -21.30 16.22 8.64
N LYS A 184 -20.63 15.08 8.49
CA LYS A 184 -21.18 13.76 8.77
C LYS A 184 -20.30 13.06 9.80
N SER A 185 -20.95 12.33 10.70
CA SER A 185 -20.23 11.40 11.57
C SER A 185 -19.91 10.13 10.80
N TYR A 186 -18.67 9.71 10.88
CA TYR A 186 -18.17 8.49 10.28
C TYR A 186 -17.86 7.48 11.37
N SER A 187 -18.05 6.21 11.09
CA SER A 187 -17.72 5.12 12.02
C SER A 187 -16.23 5.09 12.30
N ARG A 188 -15.84 4.72 13.52
CA ARG A 188 -14.44 4.49 13.87
C ARG A 188 -13.83 3.45 12.93
N GLY A 189 -12.57 3.66 12.54
CA GLY A 189 -11.82 2.74 11.68
C GLY A 189 -11.16 3.44 10.51
N TYR A 190 -10.66 2.65 9.59
CA TYR A 190 -9.91 3.09 8.42
C TYR A 190 -10.84 3.25 7.22
N TYR A 191 -10.46 4.14 6.32
CA TYR A 191 -11.09 4.39 5.03
C TYR A 191 -9.99 4.55 3.98
N SER A 192 -10.17 4.00 2.79
CA SER A 192 -9.19 4.11 1.71
C SER A 192 -9.80 4.68 0.45
N PHE A 193 -9.01 5.49 -0.27
CA PHE A 193 -9.33 6.02 -1.59
C PHE A 193 -8.27 5.61 -2.58
N GLU A 194 -8.66 5.13 -3.74
CA GLU A 194 -7.76 5.01 -4.87
C GLU A 194 -7.62 6.37 -5.59
N ASN A 195 -6.40 6.72 -5.93
CA ASN A 195 -6.14 7.92 -6.69
C ASN A 195 -6.41 7.65 -8.18
N THR A 196 -7.45 8.26 -8.75
CA THR A 196 -7.79 8.07 -10.17
C THR A 196 -6.75 8.65 -11.13
N ARG A 197 -6.00 9.66 -10.70
CA ARG A 197 -4.91 10.25 -11.50
C ARG A 197 -3.67 9.35 -11.52
N TYR A 198 -3.47 8.59 -10.47
CA TYR A 198 -2.33 7.69 -10.30
C TYR A 198 -2.84 6.32 -9.82
N PRO A 199 -3.38 5.49 -10.73
CA PRO A 199 -3.90 4.17 -10.38
C PRO A 199 -2.85 3.34 -9.61
N GLY A 200 -3.32 2.63 -8.59
CA GLY A 200 -2.44 1.87 -7.70
C GLY A 200 -1.87 2.66 -6.52
N LEU A 201 -2.03 3.99 -6.47
CA LEU A 201 -1.75 4.77 -5.27
C LEU A 201 -3.03 4.94 -4.45
N TYR A 202 -2.94 4.64 -3.18
CA TYR A 202 -4.05 4.71 -2.23
C TYR A 202 -3.74 5.71 -1.13
N SER A 203 -4.68 6.61 -0.91
CA SER A 203 -4.72 7.49 0.25
C SER A 203 -5.92 7.14 1.12
N GLY A 204 -5.98 7.65 2.33
CA GLY A 204 -7.11 7.39 3.20
C GLY A 204 -7.14 8.27 4.42
N PHE A 205 -8.05 7.95 5.31
CA PHE A 205 -8.14 8.56 6.63
C PHE A 205 -8.55 7.52 7.67
N LYS A 206 -8.28 7.83 8.91
CA LYS A 206 -8.74 7.04 10.07
C LYS A 206 -9.61 7.92 10.94
N VAL A 207 -10.73 7.37 11.39
CA VAL A 207 -11.57 7.97 12.43
C VAL A 207 -11.20 7.35 13.75
N GLU A 208 -10.66 8.14 14.65
CA GLU A 208 -10.22 7.73 15.99
C GLU A 208 -11.42 7.57 16.94
N GLU A 209 -11.18 7.04 18.14
CA GLU A 209 -12.23 6.85 19.18
C GLU A 209 -12.93 8.16 19.58
N ASN A 210 -12.20 9.25 19.61
CA ASN A 210 -12.70 10.57 19.95
C ASN A 210 -13.34 11.32 18.76
N GLY A 211 -13.46 10.66 17.59
CA GLY A 211 -13.99 11.25 16.37
C GLY A 211 -12.98 12.11 15.59
N THR A 212 -11.73 12.21 16.04
CA THR A 212 -10.67 12.91 15.29
C THR A 212 -10.39 12.20 13.98
N ILE A 213 -10.18 12.97 12.92
CA ILE A 213 -9.81 12.47 11.59
C ILE A 213 -8.30 12.57 11.45
N THR A 214 -7.66 11.44 11.21
CA THR A 214 -6.22 11.34 10.89
C THR A 214 -6.05 11.04 9.41
N PHE A 215 -5.29 11.86 8.72
CA PHE A 215 -4.95 11.67 7.31
C PHE A 215 -3.90 10.60 7.10
N LEU A 216 -4.11 9.75 6.10
CA LEU A 216 -3.20 8.70 5.67
C LEU A 216 -2.83 8.96 4.21
N PRO A 217 -1.75 9.70 3.93
CA PRO A 217 -1.42 10.18 2.58
C PRO A 217 -1.03 9.05 1.62
N ASP A 218 -0.46 7.99 2.16
CA ASP A 218 -0.10 6.79 1.42
C ASP A 218 -0.28 5.57 2.31
N ILE A 219 -1.28 4.76 1.97
CA ILE A 219 -1.61 3.56 2.74
C ILE A 219 -0.62 2.42 2.42
N THR A 220 -0.04 2.43 1.23
CA THR A 220 0.87 1.37 0.76
C THR A 220 2.30 1.58 1.21
N ASN A 221 2.69 2.80 1.51
CA ASN A 221 4.06 3.12 1.84
C ASN A 221 4.34 2.93 3.33
N SER A 222 5.06 1.90 3.66
CA SER A 222 5.34 1.44 5.03
C SER A 222 6.37 2.29 5.77
N GLY A 223 6.37 3.60 5.65
CA GLY A 223 7.21 4.39 6.55
C GLY A 223 7.85 5.65 6.01
N VAL A 224 7.77 5.93 4.74
CA VAL A 224 8.23 7.23 4.23
C VAL A 224 7.00 8.11 4.07
N MET A 225 6.65 8.84 5.12
CA MET A 225 5.79 10.02 4.97
C MET A 225 6.56 11.03 4.10
N LEU A 226 6.55 10.83 2.79
CA LEU A 226 6.95 11.84 1.83
C LEU A 226 5.86 12.91 1.81
N GLY A 227 5.83 13.76 2.82
CA GLY A 227 4.87 14.83 2.83
C GLY A 227 4.81 15.55 4.17
N ARG A 228 4.51 16.82 4.12
CA ARG A 228 4.22 17.62 5.30
C ARG A 228 3.02 17.00 6.04
N LEU A 229 3.12 16.94 7.36
CA LEU A 229 1.96 16.66 8.20
C LEU A 229 0.93 17.76 7.95
N PHE A 230 -0.28 17.36 7.57
CA PHE A 230 -1.36 18.33 7.44
C PHE A 230 -1.83 18.78 8.82
N THR A 231 -2.11 20.06 8.95
CA THR A 231 -2.46 20.65 10.24
C THR A 231 -3.87 20.21 10.67
N GLN A 232 -4.79 20.10 9.72
CA GLN A 232 -6.17 19.65 10.00
C GLN A 232 -6.72 18.80 8.85
N SER A 233 -7.60 17.87 9.21
CA SER A 233 -8.33 17.02 8.27
C SER A 233 -9.82 17.02 8.59
N PHE A 234 -10.63 17.00 7.53
CA PHE A 234 -12.08 17.03 7.63
C PHE A 234 -12.68 16.01 6.67
N VAL A 235 -13.81 15.46 7.04
CA VAL A 235 -14.64 14.61 6.17
C VAL A 235 -16.05 15.16 6.13
N PHE A 236 -16.59 15.29 4.93
CA PHE A 236 -17.89 15.89 4.69
C PHE A 236 -18.70 15.02 3.73
N GLN A 237 -20.00 15.17 3.79
CA GLN A 237 -20.91 14.73 2.74
C GLN A 237 -21.21 15.93 1.83
N TYR A 238 -21.12 15.75 0.52
CA TYR A 238 -21.43 16.80 -0.45
C TYR A 238 -22.62 16.40 -1.31
N SER A 239 -23.35 17.39 -1.83
CA SER A 239 -24.52 17.17 -2.69
C SER A 239 -24.50 18.05 -3.94
N GLY A 240 -23.38 18.52 -4.34
CA GLY A 240 -23.19 19.43 -5.45
C GLY A 240 -22.25 18.92 -6.53
N SER A 241 -21.83 19.84 -7.39
CA SER A 241 -20.80 19.59 -8.40
C SER A 241 -19.41 19.69 -7.78
N THR A 242 -18.57 18.68 -8.00
CA THR A 242 -17.15 18.69 -7.61
C THR A 242 -16.37 19.82 -8.28
N ALA A 243 -16.84 20.33 -9.44
CA ALA A 243 -16.22 21.46 -10.12
C ALA A 243 -16.21 22.75 -9.28
N ASN A 244 -17.28 23.00 -8.49
CA ASN A 244 -17.35 24.15 -7.59
C ASN A 244 -16.33 24.02 -6.45
N ILE A 245 -16.14 22.79 -5.95
CA ILE A 245 -15.14 22.47 -4.92
C ILE A 245 -13.72 22.70 -5.45
N GLU A 246 -13.44 22.21 -6.64
CA GLU A 246 -12.15 22.42 -7.31
C GLU A 246 -11.88 23.92 -7.51
N GLN A 247 -12.87 24.68 -7.95
CA GLN A 247 -12.74 26.12 -8.12
C GLN A 247 -12.44 26.85 -6.80
N LEU A 248 -13.13 26.49 -5.73
CA LEU A 248 -12.87 27.05 -4.40
C LEU A 248 -11.47 26.76 -3.90
N ILE A 249 -11.01 25.52 -4.06
CA ILE A 249 -9.63 25.11 -3.71
C ILE A 249 -8.61 25.94 -4.48
N LYS A 250 -8.83 26.16 -5.79
CA LYS A 250 -7.96 26.99 -6.63
C LYS A 250 -7.92 28.46 -6.20
N GLN A 251 -9.04 29.00 -5.70
CA GLN A 251 -9.10 30.37 -5.18
C GLN A 251 -8.27 30.62 -3.92
N HIS A 252 -8.03 29.57 -3.13
CA HIS A 252 -7.28 29.66 -1.87
C HIS A 252 -5.85 29.14 -1.95
N LYS A 253 -5.36 28.82 -3.15
CA LYS A 253 -4.04 28.18 -3.36
C LYS A 253 -2.83 28.97 -2.84
N GLU A 254 -2.94 30.30 -2.73
CA GLU A 254 -1.87 31.18 -2.25
C GLU A 254 -1.77 31.20 -0.72
N GLN A 255 -2.84 30.81 -0.01
CA GLN A 255 -2.93 30.87 1.45
C GLN A 255 -2.96 29.48 2.11
N LEU A 256 -3.43 28.47 1.38
CA LEU A 256 -3.66 27.13 1.90
C LEU A 256 -3.04 26.07 0.99
N GLU A 257 -2.38 25.09 1.59
CA GLU A 257 -2.10 23.83 0.92
C GLU A 257 -3.23 22.87 1.21
N ILE A 258 -3.97 22.47 0.17
CA ILE A 258 -5.16 21.65 0.30
C ILE A 258 -4.99 20.37 -0.53
N ARG A 259 -5.31 19.25 0.07
CA ARG A 259 -5.55 17.98 -0.64
C ARG A 259 -6.97 17.52 -0.34
N ALA A 260 -7.75 17.34 -1.39
CA ALA A 260 -9.12 16.85 -1.27
C ALA A 260 -9.31 15.62 -2.17
N TYR A 261 -10.09 14.67 -1.68
CA TYR A 261 -10.43 13.44 -2.36
C TYR A 261 -11.91 13.17 -2.25
N THR A 262 -12.50 12.55 -3.27
CA THR A 262 -13.89 12.12 -3.24
C THR A 262 -14.01 10.60 -3.17
N ASP A 263 -15.18 10.10 -2.83
CA ASP A 263 -15.54 8.67 -2.87
C ASP A 263 -15.42 8.05 -4.26
N ARG A 264 -15.32 8.87 -5.32
CA ARG A 264 -15.12 8.45 -6.71
C ARG A 264 -13.64 8.46 -7.13
N GLY A 265 -12.72 8.74 -6.20
CA GLY A 265 -11.29 8.81 -6.44
C GLY A 265 -10.81 10.09 -7.12
N GLU A 266 -11.69 11.11 -7.30
CA GLU A 266 -11.26 12.42 -7.80
C GLU A 266 -10.33 13.07 -6.78
N GLN A 267 -9.30 13.75 -7.28
CA GLN A 267 -8.32 14.43 -6.45
C GLN A 267 -8.19 15.90 -6.84
N PHE A 268 -8.29 16.79 -5.87
CA PHE A 268 -8.06 18.22 -6.03
C PHE A 268 -6.89 18.66 -5.15
N LEU A 269 -5.95 19.37 -5.75
CA LEU A 269 -4.72 19.78 -5.09
C LEU A 269 -4.53 21.29 -5.24
N SER A 270 -4.19 21.95 -4.16
CA SER A 270 -3.52 23.25 -4.21
C SER A 270 -2.15 23.12 -3.54
N TRP A 271 -1.15 23.73 -4.14
CA TRP A 271 0.19 23.81 -3.57
C TRP A 271 0.50 25.29 -3.32
N MET A 272 0.93 25.64 -2.12
CA MET A 272 1.55 26.93 -1.90
C MET A 272 2.87 26.93 -2.70
N MET A 273 2.97 27.83 -3.70
CA MET A 273 4.23 28.11 -4.35
C MET A 273 5.09 28.90 -3.34
N HIS A 274 6.15 28.30 -2.86
CA HIS A 274 7.19 28.95 -2.04
C HIS A 274 8.27 29.51 -2.94
#